data_3addc17c11ea9fbd4312681ffe1f975b
#
_entry.id   3addc17c11ea9fbd4312681ffe1f975b
#
_cell.length_a   1.000
_cell.length_b   1.000
_cell.length_c   1.000
_cell.angle_alpha   90.00
_cell.angle_beta   90.00
_cell.angle_gamma   90.00
#
_symmetry.space_group_name_H-M   'P 1'
#
loop_
_entity.id
_entity.type
_entity.pdbx_description
1 polymer ?
#
loop_
_entity_poly.entity_id
_entity_poly.type
_entity_poly.pdbx_seq_one_letter_code
_entity_poly.pdbx_strand_id
1 'polypeptide(L)'
;MRHVRTGLPAHDIDSGVNRMSVHPGEFSEVTHTIPQDWASLAHCLARRGILLGPAPPRQFAGGYGNLNYLIEIDGERAVLRRPPGGPLPYGANDMAREYRILSSLWREYPLAPRAMFFCDEASVLGTPFQIIEYRPGVVIRDTLPPDLAGRPEVGTLLSRQLVESLAALHAVDPAQVGLATLGRPEGFLARTVDGWAGRSAAVADLINSRALSEVVDWLRRRVPADAPPSLIHSDFKLDNMILAPDTRRSR
;
A
#
# COMPACT_ATOMS: atom_id res chain seq x y z
N MET A 1 -13.50 24.61 -33.75
CA MET A 1 -13.23 23.59 -32.73
C MET A 1 -13.24 24.28 -31.37
N ARG A 2 -14.24 24.02 -30.54
CA ARG A 2 -14.44 24.76 -29.27
C ARG A 2 -13.79 23.96 -28.14
N HIS A 3 -12.83 24.58 -27.45
CA HIS A 3 -12.25 24.04 -26.20
C HIS A 3 -13.27 24.18 -25.06
N VAL A 4 -13.71 23.06 -24.52
CA VAL A 4 -14.47 23.00 -23.26
C VAL A 4 -13.45 22.94 -22.13
N ARG A 5 -13.33 24.04 -21.38
CA ARG A 5 -12.63 24.05 -20.08
C ARG A 5 -13.62 23.57 -19.02
N THR A 6 -13.38 22.39 -18.47
CA THR A 6 -14.01 21.95 -17.23
C THR A 6 -13.18 22.47 -16.04
N GLY A 7 -13.62 23.58 -15.46
CA GLY A 7 -13.07 24.09 -14.21
C GLY A 7 -13.63 23.26 -13.05
N LEU A 8 -12.75 22.61 -12.30
CA LEU A 8 -13.06 22.10 -10.98
C LEU A 8 -12.99 23.27 -9.97
N PRO A 9 -13.95 23.44 -9.05
CA PRO A 9 -13.90 24.52 -8.07
C PRO A 9 -12.77 24.28 -7.07
N ALA A 10 -12.03 25.36 -6.78
CA ALA A 10 -11.10 25.40 -5.66
C ALA A 10 -11.90 25.22 -4.35
N HIS A 11 -11.60 24.18 -3.61
CA HIS A 11 -12.14 24.01 -2.27
C HIS A 11 -11.44 24.98 -1.31
N ASP A 12 -12.23 25.89 -0.74
CA ASP A 12 -11.86 26.69 0.41
C ASP A 12 -11.39 25.78 1.55
N ILE A 13 -10.16 26.01 1.99
CA ILE A 13 -9.60 25.36 3.17
C ILE A 13 -10.16 26.12 4.37
N ASP A 14 -11.32 25.65 4.86
CA ASP A 14 -11.86 26.06 6.15
C ASP A 14 -10.95 25.54 7.27
N SER A 15 -10.38 26.46 8.05
CA SER A 15 -9.48 26.23 9.17
C SER A 15 -10.18 25.69 10.41
N GLY A 16 -11.02 24.68 10.24
CA GLY A 16 -11.58 23.89 11.31
C GLY A 16 -10.63 22.76 11.70
N VAL A 17 -10.05 22.82 12.90
CA VAL A 17 -9.32 21.71 13.52
C VAL A 17 -10.26 20.50 13.60
N ASN A 18 -10.27 19.70 12.55
CA ASN A 18 -11.10 18.50 12.45
C ASN A 18 -10.50 17.43 13.39
N ARG A 19 -11.04 17.37 14.61
CA ARG A 19 -10.86 16.23 15.53
C ARG A 19 -11.56 15.02 14.93
N MET A 20 -10.94 14.42 13.89
CA MET A 20 -11.39 13.12 13.42
C MET A 20 -11.17 12.12 14.55
N SER A 21 -12.25 11.48 15.00
CA SER A 21 -12.23 10.40 15.98
C SER A 21 -11.29 9.29 15.50
N VAL A 22 -10.22 9.07 16.24
CA VAL A 22 -9.33 7.92 16.08
C VAL A 22 -10.15 6.69 16.41
N HIS A 23 -10.18 5.72 15.49
CA HIS A 23 -10.87 4.47 15.75
C HIS A 23 -10.13 3.67 16.84
N PRO A 24 -10.85 3.05 17.80
CA PRO A 24 -10.25 2.17 18.77
C PRO A 24 -9.44 1.08 18.07
N GLY A 25 -8.17 0.90 18.46
CA GLY A 25 -7.27 -0.09 17.86
C GLY A 25 -6.55 0.34 16.57
N GLU A 26 -6.71 1.60 16.11
CA GLU A 26 -5.97 2.12 14.95
C GLU A 26 -4.46 2.17 15.22
N PHE A 27 -4.07 2.46 16.44
CA PHE A 27 -2.66 2.55 16.84
C PHE A 27 -2.29 1.48 17.86
N SER A 28 -1.02 1.07 17.83
CA SER A 28 -0.43 0.18 18.83
C SER A 28 -0.42 0.85 20.19
N GLU A 29 -0.58 0.06 21.25
CA GLU A 29 -0.32 0.54 22.59
C GLU A 29 1.15 0.95 22.73
N VAL A 30 1.43 1.91 23.61
CA VAL A 30 2.80 2.43 23.82
C VAL A 30 3.78 1.31 24.17
N THR A 31 3.34 0.33 24.95
CA THR A 31 4.13 -0.85 25.35
C THR A 31 4.48 -1.79 24.20
N HIS A 32 3.73 -1.75 23.10
CA HIS A 32 3.95 -2.59 21.91
C HIS A 32 4.54 -1.79 20.73
N THR A 33 4.81 -0.50 20.94
CA THR A 33 5.41 0.35 19.90
C THR A 33 6.91 0.06 19.81
N ILE A 34 7.37 -0.22 18.58
CA ILE A 34 8.80 -0.40 18.30
C ILE A 34 9.45 0.99 18.22
N PRO A 35 10.35 1.35 19.15
CA PRO A 35 10.98 2.66 19.17
C PRO A 35 11.85 2.86 17.93
N GLN A 36 11.93 4.10 17.46
CA GLN A 36 12.79 4.52 16.36
C GLN A 36 13.70 5.67 16.81
N ASP A 37 14.79 5.89 16.10
CA ASP A 37 15.64 7.07 16.30
C ASP A 37 15.03 8.30 15.61
N TRP A 38 14.07 8.92 16.29
CA TRP A 38 13.39 10.12 15.79
C TRP A 38 14.32 11.32 15.66
N ALA A 39 15.39 11.39 16.43
CA ALA A 39 16.38 12.47 16.33
C ALA A 39 17.19 12.34 15.04
N SER A 40 17.66 11.14 14.71
CA SER A 40 18.33 10.87 13.43
C SER A 40 17.40 11.10 12.25
N LEU A 41 16.12 10.74 12.35
CA LEU A 41 15.12 11.06 11.32
C LEU A 41 14.98 12.56 11.12
N ALA A 42 14.78 13.33 12.22
CA ALA A 42 14.64 14.78 12.15
C ALA A 42 15.86 15.44 11.48
N HIS A 43 17.06 15.00 11.84
CA HIS A 43 18.30 15.49 11.22
C HIS A 43 18.36 15.15 9.71
N CYS A 44 18.02 13.93 9.34
CA CYS A 44 17.97 13.49 7.95
C CYS A 44 17.01 14.34 7.12
N LEU A 45 15.79 14.59 7.62
CA LEU A 45 14.77 15.40 6.95
C LEU A 45 15.21 16.87 6.85
N ALA A 46 15.76 17.43 7.93
CA ALA A 46 16.25 18.82 7.96
C ALA A 46 17.33 19.09 6.90
N ARG A 47 18.22 18.13 6.63
CA ARG A 47 19.21 18.23 5.54
C ARG A 47 18.57 18.36 4.14
N ARG A 48 17.30 18.04 4.01
CA ARG A 48 16.51 18.13 2.76
C ARG A 48 15.48 19.28 2.83
N GLY A 49 15.55 20.11 3.86
CA GLY A 49 14.62 21.23 4.06
C GLY A 49 13.22 20.82 4.51
N ILE A 50 13.05 19.61 5.03
CA ILE A 50 11.79 19.07 5.55
C ILE A 50 11.81 19.15 7.07
N LEU A 51 10.76 19.70 7.68
CA LEU A 51 10.63 19.81 9.12
C LEU A 51 9.79 18.65 9.68
N LEU A 52 10.36 17.87 10.59
CA LEU A 52 9.59 16.91 11.39
C LEU A 52 8.82 17.67 12.46
N GLY A 53 7.49 17.49 12.51
CA GLY A 53 6.62 18.15 13.48
C GLY A 53 6.87 17.69 14.92
N PRO A 54 6.42 18.48 15.90
CA PRO A 54 6.67 18.25 17.33
C PRO A 54 5.78 17.14 17.92
N ALA A 55 4.72 16.71 17.22
CA ALA A 55 3.84 15.66 17.70
C ALA A 55 4.57 14.32 17.77
N PRO A 56 4.49 13.58 18.89
CA PRO A 56 5.15 12.29 19.01
C PRO A 56 4.61 11.31 17.96
N PRO A 57 5.49 10.65 17.20
CA PRO A 57 5.09 9.64 16.23
C PRO A 57 4.29 8.50 16.86
N ARG A 58 3.26 8.02 16.15
CA ARG A 58 2.38 6.95 16.63
C ARG A 58 2.41 5.78 15.66
N GLN A 59 2.77 4.59 16.16
CA GLN A 59 2.77 3.39 15.33
C GLN A 59 1.34 2.89 15.09
N PHE A 60 0.99 2.64 13.83
CA PHE A 60 -0.28 1.99 13.50
C PHE A 60 -0.29 0.55 14.00
N ALA A 61 -1.43 0.12 14.54
CA ALA A 61 -1.66 -1.27 14.88
C ALA A 61 -1.92 -2.08 13.61
N GLY A 62 -1.27 -3.23 13.49
CA GLY A 62 -1.41 -4.10 12.32
C GLY A 62 -0.53 -3.68 11.14
N GLY A 63 -0.48 -4.55 10.14
CA GLY A 63 0.47 -4.47 9.03
C GLY A 63 1.63 -5.42 9.29
N TYR A 64 1.43 -6.71 8.93
CA TYR A 64 2.41 -7.77 9.21
C TYR A 64 3.70 -7.64 8.40
N GLY A 65 3.68 -6.85 7.32
CA GLY A 65 4.81 -6.73 6.41
C GLY A 65 5.72 -5.53 6.65
N ASN A 66 5.21 -4.42 7.19
CA ASN A 66 5.96 -3.18 7.41
C ASN A 66 5.53 -2.47 8.69
N LEU A 67 6.47 -1.76 9.29
CA LEU A 67 6.18 -0.83 10.38
C LEU A 67 5.75 0.51 9.78
N ASN A 68 4.59 1.00 10.22
CA ASN A 68 4.03 2.26 9.75
C ASN A 68 3.82 3.19 10.96
N TYR A 69 4.22 4.44 10.83
CA TYR A 69 4.09 5.45 11.88
C TYR A 69 3.42 6.70 11.32
N LEU A 70 2.40 7.17 12.02
CA LEU A 70 1.86 8.51 11.78
C LEU A 70 2.89 9.52 12.29
N ILE A 71 3.31 10.41 11.42
CA ILE A 71 4.22 11.53 11.70
C ILE A 71 3.60 12.82 11.15
N GLU A 72 4.22 13.94 11.48
CA GLU A 72 3.92 15.23 10.88
C GLU A 72 5.19 15.74 10.18
N ILE A 73 5.07 16.19 8.93
CA ILE A 73 6.15 16.85 8.19
C ILE A 73 5.60 18.14 7.58
N ASP A 74 6.33 19.25 7.75
CA ASP A 74 5.95 20.58 7.25
C ASP A 74 4.50 20.99 7.64
N GLY A 75 4.02 20.56 8.83
CA GLY A 75 2.69 20.81 9.34
C GLY A 75 1.59 19.88 8.81
N GLU A 76 1.93 18.94 7.93
CA GLU A 76 0.99 17.98 7.37
C GLU A 76 1.20 16.56 7.91
N ARG A 77 0.11 15.80 8.05
CA ARG A 77 0.19 14.38 8.42
C ARG A 77 0.77 13.55 7.29
N ALA A 78 1.68 12.66 7.66
CA ALA A 78 2.30 11.71 6.74
C ALA A 78 2.48 10.34 7.42
N VAL A 79 2.79 9.33 6.63
CA VAL A 79 3.09 7.98 7.13
C VAL A 79 4.54 7.64 6.81
N LEU A 80 5.36 7.47 7.85
CA LEU A 80 6.66 6.83 7.72
C LEU A 80 6.45 5.32 7.63
N ARG A 81 7.01 4.72 6.59
CA ARG A 81 6.90 3.29 6.31
C ARG A 81 8.28 2.67 6.15
N ARG A 82 8.56 1.59 6.88
CA ARG A 82 9.82 0.88 6.85
C ARG A 82 9.62 -0.63 7.04
N PRO A 83 10.56 -1.47 6.59
CA PRO A 83 10.56 -2.89 6.92
C PRO A 83 10.63 -3.11 8.44
N PRO A 84 10.14 -4.24 8.96
CA PRO A 84 10.43 -4.67 10.32
C PRO A 84 11.93 -4.93 10.48
N GLY A 85 12.39 -5.02 11.73
CA GLY A 85 13.75 -5.45 12.02
C GLY A 85 13.95 -6.95 11.81
N GLY A 86 15.23 -7.36 11.61
CA GLY A 86 15.61 -8.76 11.46
C GLY A 86 15.76 -9.21 10.00
N PRO A 87 16.09 -10.49 9.77
CA PRO A 87 16.26 -11.05 8.44
C PRO A 87 14.91 -11.12 7.70
N LEU A 88 14.88 -10.58 6.49
CA LEU A 88 13.71 -10.62 5.62
C LEU A 88 13.92 -11.61 4.48
N PRO A 89 12.86 -12.27 3.99
CA PRO A 89 12.94 -13.06 2.78
C PRO A 89 13.44 -12.23 1.60
N TYR A 90 14.19 -12.84 0.70
CA TYR A 90 14.70 -12.17 -0.49
C TYR A 90 13.57 -11.52 -1.30
N GLY A 91 13.73 -10.23 -1.61
CA GLY A 91 12.75 -9.46 -2.37
C GLY A 91 11.51 -9.03 -1.59
N ALA A 92 11.43 -9.33 -0.28
CA ALA A 92 10.39 -8.80 0.58
C ALA A 92 10.70 -7.36 0.99
N ASN A 93 9.64 -6.53 1.08
CA ASN A 93 9.71 -5.18 1.67
C ASN A 93 10.73 -4.25 0.98
N ASP A 94 10.84 -4.32 -0.34
CA ASP A 94 11.70 -3.44 -1.15
C ASP A 94 11.14 -2.00 -1.17
N MET A 95 11.61 -1.18 -0.23
CA MET A 95 11.19 0.22 -0.07
C MET A 95 11.54 1.08 -1.28
N ALA A 96 12.66 0.83 -1.93
CA ALA A 96 13.06 1.58 -3.11
C ALA A 96 12.11 1.31 -4.29
N ARG A 97 11.73 0.06 -4.48
CA ARG A 97 10.73 -0.33 -5.48
C ARG A 97 9.36 0.27 -5.16
N GLU A 98 8.92 0.20 -3.92
CA GLU A 98 7.64 0.76 -3.49
C GLU A 98 7.62 2.29 -3.68
N TYR A 99 8.69 2.98 -3.29
CA TYR A 99 8.83 4.42 -3.51
C TYR A 99 8.78 4.77 -5.00
N ARG A 100 9.48 4.03 -5.85
CA ARG A 100 9.45 4.25 -7.31
C ARG A 100 8.03 4.14 -7.86
N ILE A 101 7.26 3.15 -7.41
CA ILE A 101 5.87 2.98 -7.83
C ILE A 101 5.02 4.16 -7.37
N LEU A 102 5.01 4.46 -6.08
CA LEU A 102 4.14 5.47 -5.49
C LEU A 102 4.50 6.90 -5.90
N SER A 103 5.76 7.18 -6.22
CA SER A 103 6.20 8.50 -6.72
C SER A 103 5.65 8.84 -8.12
N SER A 104 5.25 7.84 -8.89
CA SER A 104 4.74 8.00 -10.26
C SER A 104 3.26 7.72 -10.39
N LEU A 105 2.79 6.63 -9.78
CA LEU A 105 1.46 6.05 -9.98
C LEU A 105 0.31 7.00 -9.58
N TRP A 106 0.48 7.76 -8.50
CA TRP A 106 -0.59 8.59 -7.92
C TRP A 106 -1.22 9.61 -8.88
N ARG A 107 -0.54 9.96 -9.97
CA ARG A 107 -1.04 10.92 -10.95
C ARG A 107 -2.14 10.33 -11.85
N GLU A 108 -1.98 9.08 -12.26
CA GLU A 108 -2.94 8.37 -13.12
C GLU A 108 -3.89 7.48 -12.31
N TYR A 109 -3.50 7.12 -11.09
CA TYR A 109 -4.29 6.35 -10.17
C TYR A 109 -4.37 7.06 -8.80
N PRO A 110 -5.27 8.05 -8.64
CA PRO A 110 -5.35 8.90 -7.45
C PRO A 110 -5.70 8.15 -6.15
N LEU A 111 -6.10 6.88 -6.24
CA LEU A 111 -6.31 6.02 -5.08
C LEU A 111 -4.99 5.58 -4.43
N ALA A 112 -3.87 5.61 -5.15
CA ALA A 112 -2.56 5.38 -4.56
C ALA A 112 -2.09 6.61 -3.75
N PRO A 113 -1.50 6.43 -2.56
CA PRO A 113 -0.89 7.53 -1.83
C PRO A 113 0.36 8.02 -2.58
N ARG A 114 0.62 9.33 -2.51
CA ARG A 114 1.85 9.92 -3.06
C ARG A 114 3.04 9.57 -2.17
N ALA A 115 4.14 9.07 -2.76
CA ALA A 115 5.41 9.01 -2.05
C ALA A 115 6.03 10.42 -1.99
N MET A 116 6.45 10.83 -0.78
CA MET A 116 6.93 12.18 -0.49
C MET A 116 8.44 12.22 -0.27
N PHE A 117 9.00 11.17 0.33
CA PHE A 117 10.42 11.09 0.66
C PHE A 117 10.90 9.64 0.69
N PHE A 118 12.15 9.42 0.32
CA PHE A 118 12.83 8.11 0.44
C PHE A 118 14.24 8.30 0.99
N CYS A 119 14.65 7.38 1.84
CA CYS A 119 15.99 7.32 2.40
C CYS A 119 16.48 5.87 2.41
N ASP A 120 17.65 5.64 1.83
CA ASP A 120 18.35 4.36 1.82
C ASP A 120 19.51 4.31 2.82
N GLU A 121 19.78 5.42 3.55
CA GLU A 121 20.81 5.51 4.56
C GLU A 121 20.44 4.69 5.80
N ALA A 122 20.99 3.47 5.92
CA ALA A 122 20.74 2.60 7.08
C ALA A 122 21.15 3.22 8.43
N SER A 123 22.05 4.20 8.41
CA SER A 123 22.48 4.94 9.62
C SER A 123 21.36 5.76 10.26
N VAL A 124 20.27 6.06 9.54
CA VAL A 124 19.16 6.88 10.05
C VAL A 124 18.20 6.04 10.91
N LEU A 125 17.63 4.97 10.33
CA LEU A 125 16.65 4.11 11.01
C LEU A 125 17.02 2.61 10.97
N GLY A 126 18.25 2.26 10.65
CA GLY A 126 18.71 0.86 10.56
C GLY A 126 18.33 0.14 9.27
N THR A 127 17.49 0.72 8.42
CA THR A 127 16.99 0.13 7.16
C THR A 127 16.45 1.24 6.26
N PRO A 128 16.38 1.04 4.94
CA PRO A 128 15.68 1.95 4.04
C PRO A 128 14.23 2.20 4.49
N PHE A 129 13.77 3.43 4.31
CA PHE A 129 12.39 3.82 4.63
C PHE A 129 11.87 4.84 3.63
N GLN A 130 10.55 5.00 3.62
CA GLN A 130 9.89 6.06 2.86
C GLN A 130 8.85 6.79 3.70
N ILE A 131 8.51 7.99 3.27
CA ILE A 131 7.39 8.77 3.80
C ILE A 131 6.38 8.92 2.68
N ILE A 132 5.14 8.56 2.96
CA ILE A 132 4.01 8.63 2.03
C ILE A 132 2.90 9.51 2.58
N GLU A 133 2.06 9.96 1.72
CA GLU A 133 0.85 10.72 2.05
C GLU A 133 -0.02 9.95 3.06
N TYR A 134 -0.50 10.65 4.10
CA TYR A 134 -1.52 10.11 4.99
C TYR A 134 -2.90 10.22 4.32
N ARG A 135 -3.61 9.12 4.24
CA ARG A 135 -4.99 9.06 3.76
C ARG A 135 -5.93 8.83 4.93
N PRO A 136 -6.86 9.77 5.22
CA PRO A 136 -7.85 9.55 6.28
C PRO A 136 -8.87 8.51 5.84
N GLY A 137 -9.26 7.63 6.76
CA GLY A 137 -10.26 6.60 6.47
C GLY A 137 -10.16 5.41 7.42
N VAL A 138 -10.83 4.33 7.05
CA VAL A 138 -10.88 3.10 7.85
C VAL A 138 -10.40 1.93 7.02
N VAL A 139 -9.57 1.11 7.61
CA VAL A 139 -9.17 -0.20 7.08
C VAL A 139 -10.11 -1.26 7.67
N ILE A 140 -10.79 -2.01 6.81
CA ILE A 140 -11.64 -3.13 7.22
C ILE A 140 -10.79 -4.38 7.28
N ARG A 141 -10.65 -4.97 8.47
CA ARG A 141 -9.94 -6.22 8.70
C ARG A 141 -10.93 -7.35 9.02
N ASP A 142 -11.08 -7.66 10.30
CA ASP A 142 -11.88 -8.80 10.76
C ASP A 142 -13.35 -8.44 10.99
N THR A 143 -13.63 -7.17 11.29
CA THR A 143 -14.97 -6.70 11.63
C THR A 143 -15.31 -5.42 10.88
N LEU A 144 -16.59 -5.27 10.54
CA LEU A 144 -17.10 -4.03 9.97
C LEU A 144 -17.19 -2.94 11.05
N PRO A 145 -16.84 -1.70 10.73
CA PRO A 145 -17.14 -0.56 11.57
C PRO A 145 -18.64 -0.47 11.91
N PRO A 146 -19.02 -0.01 13.10
CA PRO A 146 -20.44 0.04 13.53
C PRO A 146 -21.35 0.80 12.57
N ASP A 147 -20.85 1.85 11.93
CA ASP A 147 -21.58 2.66 10.93
C ASP A 147 -21.81 1.95 9.60
N LEU A 148 -21.12 0.85 9.35
CA LEU A 148 -21.28 -0.01 8.17
C LEU A 148 -22.01 -1.32 8.49
N ALA A 149 -21.82 -1.88 9.67
CA ALA A 149 -22.33 -3.21 10.05
C ALA A 149 -23.87 -3.34 9.95
N GLY A 150 -24.59 -2.23 10.13
CA GLY A 150 -26.07 -2.22 10.04
C GLY A 150 -26.65 -2.00 8.63
N ARG A 151 -25.82 -1.88 7.59
CA ARG A 151 -26.29 -1.60 6.22
C ARG A 151 -26.52 -2.90 5.45
N PRO A 152 -27.75 -3.14 4.95
CA PRO A 152 -28.05 -4.37 4.19
C PRO A 152 -27.17 -4.54 2.95
N GLU A 153 -26.83 -3.44 2.26
CA GLU A 153 -26.07 -3.43 1.02
C GLU A 153 -24.55 -3.35 1.18
N VAL A 154 -24.01 -3.38 2.41
CA VAL A 154 -22.58 -3.17 2.67
C VAL A 154 -21.68 -4.13 1.90
N GLY A 155 -22.07 -5.40 1.80
CA GLY A 155 -21.30 -6.40 1.05
C GLY A 155 -21.20 -6.03 -0.45
N THR A 156 -22.32 -5.62 -1.05
CA THR A 156 -22.36 -5.17 -2.44
C THR A 156 -21.55 -3.91 -2.66
N LEU A 157 -21.64 -2.94 -1.75
CA LEU A 157 -20.85 -1.70 -1.79
C LEU A 157 -19.34 -2.01 -1.76
N LEU A 158 -18.88 -2.77 -0.78
CA LEU A 158 -17.46 -3.10 -0.61
C LEU A 158 -16.92 -3.93 -1.78
N SER A 159 -17.70 -4.90 -2.26
CA SER A 159 -17.32 -5.71 -3.43
C SER A 159 -17.17 -4.85 -4.68
N ARG A 160 -18.08 -3.92 -4.91
CA ARG A 160 -18.02 -2.98 -6.02
C ARG A 160 -16.78 -2.10 -5.93
N GLN A 161 -16.53 -1.47 -4.77
CA GLN A 161 -15.35 -0.64 -4.56
C GLN A 161 -14.04 -1.41 -4.80
N LEU A 162 -13.99 -2.65 -4.32
CA LEU A 162 -12.83 -3.52 -4.54
C LEU A 162 -12.59 -3.75 -6.03
N VAL A 163 -13.62 -4.18 -6.77
CA VAL A 163 -13.50 -4.51 -8.20
C VAL A 163 -13.21 -3.27 -9.05
N GLU A 164 -13.91 -2.17 -8.82
CA GLU A 164 -13.72 -0.91 -9.57
C GLU A 164 -12.31 -0.34 -9.31
N SER A 165 -11.84 -0.37 -8.08
CA SER A 165 -10.49 0.10 -7.75
C SER A 165 -9.41 -0.76 -8.41
N LEU A 166 -9.57 -2.09 -8.40
CA LEU A 166 -8.62 -2.99 -9.06
C LEU A 166 -8.65 -2.81 -10.58
N ALA A 167 -9.85 -2.69 -11.17
CA ALA A 167 -10.00 -2.44 -12.61
C ALA A 167 -9.33 -1.12 -13.04
N ALA A 168 -9.49 -0.07 -12.23
CA ALA A 168 -8.84 1.22 -12.47
C ALA A 168 -7.30 1.11 -12.40
N LEU A 169 -6.75 0.33 -11.47
CA LEU A 169 -5.31 0.06 -11.42
C LEU A 169 -4.83 -0.68 -12.68
N HIS A 170 -5.56 -1.71 -13.10
CA HIS A 170 -5.20 -2.49 -14.28
C HIS A 170 -5.33 -1.70 -15.60
N ALA A 171 -6.13 -0.64 -15.62
CA ALA A 171 -6.27 0.25 -16.78
C ALA A 171 -5.11 1.25 -16.94
N VAL A 172 -4.26 1.42 -15.91
CA VAL A 172 -3.08 2.29 -16.02
C VAL A 172 -2.05 1.66 -16.94
N ASP A 173 -1.65 2.41 -17.97
CA ASP A 173 -0.52 2.01 -18.83
C ASP A 173 0.81 2.17 -18.08
N PRO A 174 1.55 1.08 -17.82
CA PRO A 174 2.82 1.15 -17.12
C PRO A 174 3.86 2.07 -17.80
N ALA A 175 3.81 2.21 -19.12
CA ALA A 175 4.74 3.06 -19.87
C ALA A 175 4.46 4.54 -19.62
N GLN A 176 3.20 4.95 -19.62
CA GLN A 176 2.80 6.34 -19.37
C GLN A 176 3.19 6.84 -17.98
N VAL A 177 3.20 5.97 -17.00
CA VAL A 177 3.61 6.30 -15.60
C VAL A 177 5.09 6.02 -15.30
N GLY A 178 5.91 5.72 -16.33
CA GLY A 178 7.35 5.47 -16.15
C GLY A 178 7.68 4.15 -15.43
N LEU A 179 6.75 3.21 -15.42
CA LEU A 179 6.88 1.90 -14.74
C LEU A 179 7.04 0.72 -15.70
N ALA A 180 7.28 0.96 -17.00
CA ALA A 180 7.47 -0.09 -18.01
C ALA A 180 8.56 -1.11 -17.64
N THR A 181 9.59 -0.68 -16.90
CA THR A 181 10.72 -1.51 -16.46
C THR A 181 10.58 -2.03 -15.04
N LEU A 182 9.38 -1.94 -14.43
CA LEU A 182 9.13 -2.40 -13.05
C LEU A 182 9.22 -3.93 -12.93
N GLY A 183 8.87 -4.63 -14.00
CA GLY A 183 8.87 -6.09 -14.09
C GLY A 183 9.29 -6.57 -15.46
N ARG A 184 9.06 -7.84 -15.70
CA ARG A 184 9.27 -8.52 -16.99
C ARG A 184 7.96 -9.15 -17.41
N PRO A 185 7.16 -8.49 -18.28
CA PRO A 185 5.82 -8.99 -18.65
C PRO A 185 5.89 -10.26 -19.49
N GLU A 186 6.85 -10.38 -20.44
CA GLU A 186 6.96 -11.54 -21.32
C GLU A 186 7.18 -12.82 -20.49
N GLY A 187 6.38 -13.83 -20.71
CA GLY A 187 6.42 -15.11 -20.00
C GLY A 187 6.14 -15.01 -18.49
N PHE A 188 5.45 -13.94 -18.03
CA PHE A 188 5.17 -13.73 -16.62
C PHE A 188 4.40 -14.88 -15.99
N LEU A 189 3.36 -15.38 -16.65
CA LEU A 189 2.52 -16.46 -16.13
C LEU A 189 3.31 -17.77 -15.99
N ALA A 190 4.11 -18.12 -16.99
CA ALA A 190 4.94 -19.33 -16.95
C ALA A 190 5.94 -19.25 -15.78
N ARG A 191 6.66 -18.13 -15.64
CA ARG A 191 7.60 -17.94 -14.52
C ARG A 191 6.90 -17.93 -13.16
N THR A 192 5.67 -17.45 -13.09
CA THR A 192 4.87 -17.46 -11.85
C THR A 192 4.53 -18.88 -11.45
N VAL A 193 4.08 -19.71 -12.38
CA VAL A 193 3.81 -21.15 -12.15
C VAL A 193 5.09 -21.87 -11.71
N ASP A 194 6.20 -21.65 -12.40
CA ASP A 194 7.48 -22.30 -12.07
C ASP A 194 8.02 -21.82 -10.69
N GLY A 195 7.87 -20.56 -10.36
CA GLY A 195 8.24 -20.02 -9.06
C GLY A 195 7.43 -20.65 -7.91
N TRP A 196 6.13 -20.85 -8.09
CA TRP A 196 5.29 -21.55 -7.12
C TRP A 196 5.62 -23.04 -7.05
N ALA A 197 5.87 -23.69 -8.19
CA ALA A 197 6.32 -25.09 -8.24
C ALA A 197 7.62 -25.29 -7.46
N GLY A 198 8.61 -24.40 -7.63
CA GLY A 198 9.85 -24.45 -6.87
C GLY A 198 9.65 -24.29 -5.36
N ARG A 199 8.79 -23.35 -4.94
CA ARG A 199 8.45 -23.19 -3.51
C ARG A 199 7.73 -24.41 -2.95
N SER A 200 6.82 -25.01 -3.71
CA SER A 200 6.12 -26.23 -3.34
C SER A 200 7.09 -27.42 -3.17
N ALA A 201 8.04 -27.55 -4.11
CA ALA A 201 9.05 -28.59 -4.04
C ALA A 201 9.98 -28.45 -2.82
N ALA A 202 10.32 -27.21 -2.44
CA ALA A 202 11.15 -26.94 -1.26
C ALA A 202 10.53 -27.37 0.08
N VAL A 203 9.20 -27.56 0.14
CA VAL A 203 8.47 -28.02 1.33
C VAL A 203 7.80 -29.38 1.13
N ALA A 204 8.12 -30.08 0.04
CA ALA A 204 7.49 -31.37 -0.33
C ALA A 204 7.64 -32.42 0.77
N ASP A 205 8.78 -32.46 1.46
CA ASP A 205 9.04 -33.39 2.56
C ASP A 205 8.17 -33.13 3.80
N LEU A 206 7.71 -31.88 3.95
CA LEU A 206 6.83 -31.44 5.05
C LEU A 206 5.36 -31.62 4.71
N ILE A 207 5.02 -31.50 3.42
CA ILE A 207 3.64 -31.56 2.93
C ILE A 207 3.61 -32.64 1.82
N ASN A 208 3.59 -33.89 2.18
CA ASN A 208 3.46 -34.98 1.20
C ASN A 208 2.09 -34.92 0.50
N SER A 209 1.96 -34.01 -0.48
CA SER A 209 0.72 -33.74 -1.20
C SER A 209 0.84 -34.07 -2.68
N ARG A 210 0.39 -35.27 -3.04
CA ARG A 210 0.18 -35.66 -4.44
C ARG A 210 -0.71 -34.64 -5.19
N ALA A 211 -1.76 -34.14 -4.53
CA ALA A 211 -2.65 -33.13 -5.10
C ALA A 211 -1.91 -31.85 -5.52
N LEU A 212 -0.92 -31.41 -4.74
CA LEU A 212 -0.13 -30.23 -5.08
C LEU A 212 0.69 -30.43 -6.36
N SER A 213 1.33 -31.60 -6.52
CA SER A 213 2.07 -31.95 -7.73
C SER A 213 1.14 -32.03 -8.95
N GLU A 214 -0.04 -32.63 -8.79
CA GLU A 214 -1.04 -32.73 -9.86
C GLU A 214 -1.53 -31.33 -10.30
N VAL A 215 -1.73 -30.40 -9.35
CA VAL A 215 -2.11 -29.00 -9.64
C VAL A 215 -0.99 -28.27 -10.39
N VAL A 216 0.26 -28.40 -9.96
CA VAL A 216 1.42 -27.78 -10.64
C VAL A 216 1.51 -28.27 -12.09
N ASP A 217 1.39 -29.59 -12.30
CA ASP A 217 1.43 -30.16 -13.64
C ASP A 217 0.25 -29.73 -14.50
N TRP A 218 -0.93 -29.60 -13.89
CA TRP A 218 -2.12 -29.08 -14.58
C TRP A 218 -1.93 -27.63 -15.02
N LEU A 219 -1.40 -26.77 -14.14
CA LEU A 219 -1.11 -25.36 -14.44
C LEU A 219 -0.08 -25.23 -15.58
N ARG A 220 1.04 -25.98 -15.51
CA ARG A 220 2.08 -25.94 -16.54
C ARG A 220 1.56 -26.28 -17.94
N ARG A 221 0.63 -27.23 -18.03
CA ARG A 221 0.01 -27.60 -19.31
C ARG A 221 -1.03 -26.61 -19.82
N ARG A 222 -1.42 -25.60 -19.00
CA ARG A 222 -2.53 -24.67 -19.29
C ARG A 222 -2.16 -23.22 -19.07
N VAL A 223 -0.89 -22.88 -19.14
CA VAL A 223 -0.47 -21.47 -19.09
C VAL A 223 -1.08 -20.75 -20.28
N PRO A 224 -1.91 -19.72 -20.07
CA PRO A 224 -2.47 -18.91 -21.16
C PRO A 224 -1.35 -18.17 -21.92
N ALA A 225 -1.66 -17.73 -23.14
CA ALA A 225 -0.82 -16.79 -23.85
C ALA A 225 -0.67 -15.48 -23.05
N ASP A 226 0.49 -14.82 -23.22
CA ASP A 226 0.70 -13.51 -22.59
C ASP A 226 -0.33 -12.49 -23.07
N ALA A 227 -0.87 -11.73 -22.14
CA ALA A 227 -1.73 -10.59 -22.39
C ALA A 227 -0.93 -9.28 -22.41
N PRO A 228 -1.48 -8.17 -22.93
CA PRO A 228 -0.85 -6.87 -22.78
C PRO A 228 -0.50 -6.59 -21.31
N PRO A 229 0.68 -6.02 -21.01
CA PRO A 229 1.11 -5.82 -19.64
C PRO A 229 0.22 -4.81 -18.92
N SER A 230 -0.10 -5.10 -17.66
CA SER A 230 -0.77 -4.19 -16.75
C SER A 230 -0.07 -4.18 -15.38
N LEU A 231 -0.34 -3.14 -14.58
CA LEU A 231 0.10 -3.12 -13.20
C LEU A 231 -0.76 -4.06 -12.36
N ILE A 232 -0.12 -4.92 -11.58
CA ILE A 232 -0.81 -5.81 -10.65
C ILE A 232 -0.40 -5.50 -9.22
N HIS A 233 -1.37 -5.52 -8.30
CA HIS A 233 -1.12 -5.25 -6.88
C HIS A 233 -0.53 -6.47 -6.13
N SER A 234 -0.85 -7.68 -6.58
CA SER A 234 -0.43 -8.98 -6.02
C SER A 234 -1.00 -9.34 -4.63
N ASP A 235 -1.62 -8.42 -3.91
CA ASP A 235 -2.30 -8.66 -2.62
C ASP A 235 -3.48 -7.68 -2.44
N PHE A 236 -4.34 -7.58 -3.47
CA PHE A 236 -5.48 -6.65 -3.46
C PHE A 236 -6.64 -7.24 -2.66
N LYS A 237 -6.91 -6.65 -1.50
CA LYS A 237 -7.94 -7.10 -0.55
C LYS A 237 -8.39 -5.93 0.35
N LEU A 238 -9.51 -6.09 1.05
CA LEU A 238 -10.11 -5.00 1.85
C LEU A 238 -9.18 -4.45 2.94
N ASP A 239 -8.37 -5.29 3.58
CA ASP A 239 -7.44 -4.86 4.62
C ASP A 239 -6.20 -4.12 4.07
N ASN A 240 -6.04 -4.08 2.74
CA ASN A 240 -5.07 -3.23 2.04
C ASN A 240 -5.71 -1.99 1.39
N MET A 241 -6.98 -1.70 1.71
CA MET A 241 -7.70 -0.52 1.26
C MET A 241 -8.06 0.39 2.44
N ILE A 242 -7.99 1.70 2.20
CA ILE A 242 -8.49 2.70 3.14
C ILE A 242 -9.83 3.22 2.60
N LEU A 243 -10.90 2.91 3.31
CA LEU A 243 -12.24 3.38 2.95
C LEU A 243 -12.40 4.82 3.42
N ALA A 244 -12.51 5.74 2.48
CA ALA A 244 -12.65 7.17 2.77
C ALA A 244 -13.94 7.48 3.56
N PRO A 245 -13.95 8.55 4.39
CA PRO A 245 -15.11 8.89 5.22
C PRO A 245 -16.38 9.21 4.44
N ASP A 246 -16.28 9.78 3.25
CA ASP A 246 -17.39 10.11 2.35
C ASP A 246 -18.00 8.86 1.71
N THR A 247 -17.18 7.88 1.33
CA THR A 247 -17.64 6.59 0.78
C THR A 247 -18.56 5.85 1.76
N ARG A 248 -18.38 6.08 3.05
CA ARG A 248 -19.22 5.51 4.10
C ARG A 248 -20.59 6.20 4.23
N ARG A 249 -20.75 7.40 3.67
CA ARG A 249 -21.96 8.23 3.77
C ARG A 249 -22.86 8.14 2.53
N SER A 250 -22.38 7.60 1.42
CA SER A 250 -23.21 7.45 0.21
C SER A 250 -24.40 6.52 0.50
N ARG A 251 -25.58 7.07 0.23
CA ARG A 251 -26.89 6.43 0.45
C ARG A 251 -27.18 5.40 -0.64
#